data_72699da981bf73d8b23836031b7eb83b
#
_entry.id   72699da981bf73d8b23836031b7eb83b
#
_cell.length_a   1.000
_cell.length_b   1.000
_cell.length_c   1.000
_cell.angle_alpha   90.00
_cell.angle_beta   90.00
_cell.angle_gamma   90.00
#
_symmetry.space_group_name_H-M   'P 1'
#
loop_
_entity.id
_entity.type
_entity.pdbx_description
1 polymer ?
#
loop_
_entity_poly.entity_id
_entity_poly.type
_entity_poly.pdbx_seq_one_letter_code
_entity_poly.pdbx_strand_id
1 'polypeptide(L)'
;MTRAGQRVARLGVALLLGLALAGCASAPPEGAVRLDGTPRLAVVSAFPAELALLRARLQQPASYRVNGVDFSTGTLEGKPVVLFLSGISMTNAAMNTQLVLDRFAISGIVFSGIAGGVNPSLNIGDVTVPAQWGPYLEVLMAREPSPGQYTPREADAQFANFGMMFPRGVGVRSAARAPERKFWFEVDPQMLAAARRIESVELALCDAARRCLGTQPKVVIGGNGVSGAAFVDNARFREYVFSTFQANVLDMETAAVGHVAYANAVPYIAFRSLSDLAGGGQGDNEMRTFMSIAADNSAKVVLAFLAAWK
;
A
#
# COMPACT_ATOMS: atom_id res chain seq x y z
N MET A 1 -13.67 -13.94 91.90
CA MET A 1 -13.75 -15.31 91.35
C MET A 1 -14.45 -15.22 90.00
N THR A 2 -14.00 -15.50 88.88
CA THR A 2 -12.75 -15.87 88.23
C THR A 2 -12.95 -15.52 86.77
N ARG A 3 -12.02 -14.75 86.24
CA ARG A 3 -11.95 -14.41 84.76
C ARG A 3 -11.52 -15.66 83.99
N ALA A 4 -12.36 -16.28 83.21
CA ALA A 4 -12.00 -17.21 82.17
C ALA A 4 -13.20 -17.37 81.20
N GLY A 5 -13.18 -16.85 80.00
CA GLY A 5 -14.26 -17.08 79.04
C GLY A 5 -14.43 -16.04 77.94
N GLN A 6 -13.37 -15.39 77.48
CA GLN A 6 -13.44 -14.48 76.26
C GLN A 6 -12.16 -14.50 75.48
N ARG A 7 -11.79 -15.63 74.85
CA ARG A 7 -10.69 -15.71 73.90
C ARG A 7 -10.86 -16.82 72.84
N VAL A 8 -12.02 -17.07 72.32
CA VAL A 8 -12.20 -18.06 71.22
C VAL A 8 -13.15 -17.57 70.09
N ALA A 9 -13.34 -16.30 69.86
CA ALA A 9 -14.27 -15.82 68.86
C ALA A 9 -13.65 -14.74 67.93
N ARG A 10 -12.34 -14.81 67.60
CA ARG A 10 -11.70 -13.84 66.65
C ARG A 10 -10.75 -14.45 65.64
N LEU A 11 -10.82 -15.72 65.29
CA LEU A 11 -9.96 -16.37 64.32
C LEU A 11 -10.71 -16.98 63.11
N GLY A 12 -11.99 -16.71 62.90
CA GLY A 12 -12.82 -17.34 61.87
C GLY A 12 -13.28 -16.45 60.76
N VAL A 13 -12.91 -15.16 60.66
CA VAL A 13 -13.44 -14.24 59.67
C VAL A 13 -12.35 -13.72 58.71
N ALA A 14 -11.10 -14.02 58.91
CA ALA A 14 -10.00 -13.52 58.04
C ALA A 14 -9.61 -14.45 56.87
N LEU A 15 -10.31 -15.56 56.65
CA LEU A 15 -9.93 -16.55 55.59
C LEU A 15 -10.95 -16.66 54.45
N LEU A 16 -11.93 -15.79 54.33
CA LEU A 16 -12.97 -15.85 53.28
C LEU A 16 -13.03 -14.64 52.34
N LEU A 17 -12.08 -13.70 52.41
CA LEU A 17 -12.01 -12.55 51.52
C LEU A 17 -10.81 -12.60 50.55
N GLY A 18 -10.13 -13.73 50.41
CA GLY A 18 -8.93 -13.89 49.55
C GLY A 18 -9.14 -14.57 48.21
N LEU A 19 -10.36 -14.96 47.78
CA LEU A 19 -10.59 -15.76 46.57
C LEU A 19 -11.51 -15.12 45.53
N ALA A 20 -11.63 -13.83 45.45
CA ALA A 20 -12.50 -13.17 44.45
C ALA A 20 -11.75 -12.16 43.53
N LEU A 21 -10.44 -12.30 43.39
CA LEU A 21 -9.65 -11.57 42.40
C LEU A 21 -8.87 -12.55 41.46
N ALA A 22 -9.52 -13.67 41.09
CA ALA A 22 -9.14 -14.36 39.86
C ALA A 22 -9.57 -13.45 38.73
N GLY A 23 -8.66 -12.52 38.38
CA GLY A 23 -8.85 -11.61 37.27
C GLY A 23 -9.31 -12.38 36.05
N CYS A 24 -10.29 -11.84 35.33
CA CYS A 24 -10.52 -12.12 33.95
C CYS A 24 -9.23 -11.75 33.17
N ALA A 25 -8.24 -12.64 33.22
CA ALA A 25 -7.25 -12.69 32.15
C ALA A 25 -8.07 -13.05 30.90
N SER A 26 -8.55 -12.03 30.16
CA SER A 26 -9.01 -12.23 28.81
C SER A 26 -7.91 -12.99 28.10
N ALA A 27 -8.21 -14.22 27.67
CA ALA A 27 -7.32 -14.93 26.76
C ALA A 27 -6.94 -13.94 25.65
N PRO A 28 -5.66 -13.87 25.24
CA PRO A 28 -5.29 -13.05 24.10
C PRO A 28 -6.22 -13.44 22.96
N PRO A 29 -6.70 -12.48 22.15
CA PRO A 29 -7.55 -12.80 21.00
C PRO A 29 -6.83 -13.89 20.22
N GLU A 30 -7.51 -15.02 20.00
CA GLU A 30 -6.99 -16.11 19.17
C GLU A 30 -6.56 -15.48 17.85
N GLY A 31 -5.26 -15.55 17.54
CA GLY A 31 -4.71 -15.03 16.30
C GLY A 31 -5.53 -15.62 15.15
N ALA A 32 -5.95 -14.81 14.21
CA ALA A 32 -6.77 -15.26 13.09
C ALA A 32 -6.13 -16.51 12.47
N VAL A 33 -6.91 -17.59 12.36
CA VAL A 33 -6.41 -18.86 11.83
C VAL A 33 -5.87 -18.63 10.41
N ARG A 34 -4.59 -18.91 10.21
CA ARG A 34 -3.97 -18.85 8.88
C ARG A 34 -4.55 -19.94 7.98
N LEU A 35 -4.90 -19.56 6.77
CA LEU A 35 -5.45 -20.47 5.75
C LEU A 35 -4.36 -21.31 5.08
N ASP A 36 -3.15 -20.78 5.04
CA ASP A 36 -1.96 -21.44 4.48
C ASP A 36 -0.72 -21.01 5.29
N GLY A 37 0.05 -21.98 5.72
CA GLY A 37 1.29 -21.78 6.48
C GLY A 37 2.54 -21.58 5.61
N THR A 38 2.43 -21.75 4.29
CA THR A 38 3.55 -21.58 3.35
C THR A 38 3.95 -20.11 3.28
N PRO A 39 5.22 -19.74 3.52
CA PRO A 39 5.69 -18.38 3.28
C PRO A 39 5.52 -17.98 1.82
N ARG A 40 4.77 -16.88 1.56
CA ARG A 40 4.41 -16.41 0.21
C ARG A 40 4.67 -14.93 0.04
N LEU A 41 4.97 -14.52 -1.19
CA LEU A 41 4.84 -13.11 -1.57
C LEU A 41 3.37 -12.81 -1.85
N ALA A 42 2.83 -11.76 -1.24
CA ALA A 42 1.52 -11.23 -1.58
C ALA A 42 1.66 -10.36 -2.84
N VAL A 43 1.11 -10.82 -3.95
CA VAL A 43 1.08 -10.06 -5.20
C VAL A 43 -0.31 -9.46 -5.36
N VAL A 44 -0.39 -8.14 -5.30
CA VAL A 44 -1.64 -7.40 -5.24
C VAL A 44 -1.81 -6.47 -6.43
N SER A 45 -3.04 -6.30 -6.87
CA SER A 45 -3.48 -5.30 -7.85
C SER A 45 -4.80 -4.68 -7.38
N ALA A 46 -5.16 -3.49 -7.87
CA ALA A 46 -6.37 -2.81 -7.40
C ALA A 46 -7.65 -3.38 -8.04
N PHE A 47 -7.60 -3.73 -9.31
CA PHE A 47 -8.78 -4.20 -10.05
C PHE A 47 -8.43 -5.28 -11.09
N PRO A 48 -9.44 -5.99 -11.66
CA PRO A 48 -9.21 -7.22 -12.45
C PRO A 48 -8.26 -7.09 -13.62
N ALA A 49 -8.27 -5.98 -14.36
CA ALA A 49 -7.42 -5.82 -15.53
C ALA A 49 -5.93 -5.82 -15.19
N GLU A 50 -5.55 -5.24 -14.04
CA GLU A 50 -4.15 -5.20 -13.58
C GLU A 50 -3.62 -6.59 -13.15
N LEU A 51 -4.51 -7.49 -12.73
CA LEU A 51 -4.13 -8.83 -12.25
C LEU A 51 -4.22 -9.90 -13.36
N ALA A 52 -4.80 -9.57 -14.50
CA ALA A 52 -5.18 -10.55 -15.53
C ALA A 52 -3.97 -11.37 -16.01
N LEU A 53 -2.88 -10.72 -16.42
CA LEU A 53 -1.68 -11.39 -16.90
C LEU A 53 -1.01 -12.24 -15.80
N LEU A 54 -0.92 -11.73 -14.58
CA LEU A 54 -0.33 -12.48 -13.45
C LEU A 54 -1.16 -13.70 -13.11
N ARG A 55 -2.49 -13.58 -13.12
CA ARG A 55 -3.41 -14.71 -12.89
C ARG A 55 -3.30 -15.77 -13.99
N ALA A 56 -3.15 -15.36 -15.25
CA ALA A 56 -2.97 -16.27 -16.38
C ALA A 56 -1.63 -17.06 -16.32
N ARG A 57 -0.64 -16.53 -15.62
CA ARG A 57 0.68 -17.16 -15.43
C ARG A 57 0.79 -17.99 -14.14
N LEU A 58 -0.21 -17.91 -13.26
CA LEU A 58 -0.20 -18.60 -11.97
C LEU A 58 -0.23 -20.11 -12.18
N GLN A 59 0.73 -20.80 -11.64
CA GLN A 59 0.83 -22.26 -11.68
C GLN A 59 0.28 -22.86 -10.39
N GLN A 60 -0.33 -24.04 -10.47
CA GLN A 60 -0.87 -24.83 -9.35
C GLN A 60 -1.81 -23.96 -8.45
N PRO A 61 -2.84 -23.32 -9.00
CA PRO A 61 -3.69 -22.42 -8.24
C PRO A 61 -4.55 -23.18 -7.21
N ALA A 62 -4.63 -22.62 -5.99
CA ALA A 62 -5.65 -22.96 -5.00
C ALA A 62 -6.36 -21.67 -4.58
N SER A 63 -7.68 -21.74 -4.37
CA SER A 63 -8.51 -20.56 -4.12
C SER A 63 -9.05 -20.56 -2.70
N TYR A 64 -9.08 -19.38 -2.10
CA TYR A 64 -9.65 -19.09 -0.80
C TYR A 64 -10.54 -17.86 -0.92
N ARG A 65 -11.59 -17.79 -0.10
CA ARG A 65 -12.47 -16.61 -0.02
C ARG A 65 -12.66 -16.18 1.44
N VAL A 66 -12.35 -14.94 1.73
CA VAL A 66 -12.49 -14.36 3.06
C VAL A 66 -13.10 -12.96 2.94
N ASN A 67 -14.16 -12.68 3.68
CA ASN A 67 -14.82 -11.37 3.70
C ASN A 67 -15.18 -10.84 2.28
N GLY A 68 -15.50 -11.75 1.35
CA GLY A 68 -15.80 -11.39 -0.05
C GLY A 68 -14.59 -11.16 -0.94
N VAL A 69 -13.37 -11.24 -0.40
CA VAL A 69 -12.12 -11.14 -1.16
C VAL A 69 -11.66 -12.54 -1.59
N ASP A 70 -11.35 -12.70 -2.87
CA ASP A 70 -10.81 -13.92 -3.44
C ASP A 70 -9.27 -13.89 -3.42
N PHE A 71 -8.67 -14.89 -2.82
CA PHE A 71 -7.22 -15.13 -2.79
C PHE A 71 -6.89 -16.35 -3.61
N SER A 72 -5.88 -16.26 -4.47
CA SER A 72 -5.38 -17.38 -5.26
C SER A 72 -3.93 -17.64 -4.91
N THR A 73 -3.63 -18.73 -4.21
CA THR A 73 -2.25 -19.16 -3.96
C THR A 73 -1.74 -19.97 -5.14
N GLY A 74 -0.44 -20.03 -5.32
CA GLY A 74 0.21 -20.76 -6.39
C GLY A 74 1.67 -20.38 -6.50
N THR A 75 2.24 -20.57 -7.70
CA THR A 75 3.62 -20.24 -8.00
C THR A 75 3.69 -19.31 -9.22
N LEU A 76 4.46 -18.23 -9.11
CA LEU A 76 4.86 -17.37 -10.23
C LEU A 76 6.39 -17.30 -10.28
N GLU A 77 6.96 -17.56 -11.46
CA GLU A 77 8.43 -17.55 -11.68
C GLU A 77 9.19 -18.36 -10.61
N GLY A 78 8.62 -19.52 -10.22
CA GLY A 78 9.18 -20.38 -9.19
C GLY A 78 9.01 -19.92 -7.75
N LYS A 79 8.33 -18.79 -7.49
CA LYS A 79 8.09 -18.24 -6.15
C LYS A 79 6.69 -18.57 -5.66
N PRO A 80 6.53 -19.06 -4.42
CA PRO A 80 5.22 -19.17 -3.78
C PRO A 80 4.58 -17.79 -3.64
N VAL A 81 3.39 -17.61 -4.19
CA VAL A 81 2.66 -16.33 -4.14
C VAL A 81 1.22 -16.52 -3.64
N VAL A 82 0.61 -15.43 -3.21
CA VAL A 82 -0.84 -15.27 -3.09
C VAL A 82 -1.25 -14.04 -3.88
N LEU A 83 -2.11 -14.24 -4.89
CA LEU A 83 -2.69 -13.17 -5.71
C LEU A 83 -4.04 -12.73 -5.12
N PHE A 84 -4.27 -11.42 -5.07
CA PHE A 84 -5.59 -10.88 -4.69
C PHE A 84 -5.79 -9.46 -5.24
N LEU A 85 -7.04 -9.01 -5.20
CA LEU A 85 -7.38 -7.63 -5.50
C LEU A 85 -7.54 -6.85 -4.20
N SER A 86 -6.82 -5.74 -4.09
CA SER A 86 -6.98 -4.81 -2.97
C SER A 86 -8.33 -4.08 -3.01
N GLY A 87 -8.92 -3.95 -4.20
CA GLY A 87 -9.96 -2.96 -4.48
C GLY A 87 -9.36 -1.56 -4.65
N ILE A 88 -10.11 -0.70 -5.34
CA ILE A 88 -9.71 0.68 -5.61
C ILE A 88 -9.85 1.51 -4.33
N SER A 89 -8.93 2.47 -4.14
CA SER A 89 -8.88 3.45 -3.05
C SER A 89 -8.13 2.99 -1.80
N MET A 90 -7.55 3.97 -1.10
CA MET A 90 -6.71 3.82 0.09
C MET A 90 -7.34 2.92 1.17
N THR A 91 -8.65 3.08 1.42
CA THR A 91 -9.36 2.30 2.45
C THR A 91 -9.42 0.82 2.09
N ASN A 92 -9.83 0.50 0.85
CA ASN A 92 -9.88 -0.89 0.38
C ASN A 92 -8.48 -1.51 0.38
N ALA A 93 -7.49 -0.77 -0.09
CA ALA A 93 -6.10 -1.22 -0.13
C ALA A 93 -5.57 -1.53 1.28
N ALA A 94 -5.82 -0.67 2.26
CA ALA A 94 -5.42 -0.91 3.64
C ALA A 94 -6.12 -2.13 4.25
N MET A 95 -7.46 -2.22 4.12
CA MET A 95 -8.26 -3.33 4.68
C MET A 95 -7.82 -4.69 4.12
N ASN A 96 -7.70 -4.79 2.80
CA ASN A 96 -7.43 -6.07 2.15
C ASN A 96 -5.95 -6.48 2.23
N THR A 97 -5.04 -5.50 2.35
CA THR A 97 -3.63 -5.78 2.67
C THR A 97 -3.50 -6.30 4.11
N GLN A 98 -4.18 -5.72 5.09
CA GLN A 98 -4.18 -6.26 6.44
C GLN A 98 -4.80 -7.66 6.48
N LEU A 99 -5.91 -7.87 5.74
CA LEU A 99 -6.58 -9.18 5.68
C LEU A 99 -5.65 -10.28 5.16
N VAL A 100 -4.86 -10.04 4.09
CA VAL A 100 -3.91 -11.04 3.59
C VAL A 100 -2.81 -11.34 4.60
N LEU A 101 -2.31 -10.34 5.34
CA LEU A 101 -1.32 -10.53 6.40
C LEU A 101 -1.86 -11.35 7.57
N ASP A 102 -3.12 -11.19 7.91
CA ASP A 102 -3.78 -11.93 8.99
C ASP A 102 -4.05 -13.39 8.60
N ARG A 103 -4.27 -13.69 7.31
CA ARG A 103 -4.74 -14.98 6.83
C ARG A 103 -3.67 -15.86 6.20
N PHE A 104 -2.53 -15.31 5.80
CA PHE A 104 -1.45 -16.04 5.14
C PHE A 104 -0.10 -15.71 5.80
N ALA A 105 0.89 -16.60 5.62
CA ALA A 105 2.26 -16.34 6.02
C ALA A 105 2.94 -15.48 4.93
N ILE A 106 2.88 -14.15 5.06
CA ILE A 106 3.41 -13.23 4.05
C ILE A 106 4.85 -12.84 4.35
N SER A 107 5.76 -13.09 3.41
CA SER A 107 7.18 -12.73 3.46
C SER A 107 7.49 -11.38 2.81
N GLY A 108 6.59 -10.83 2.02
CA GLY A 108 6.73 -9.54 1.35
C GLY A 108 5.53 -9.23 0.48
N ILE A 109 5.36 -7.96 0.10
CA ILE A 109 4.24 -7.48 -0.71
C ILE A 109 4.80 -6.90 -2.01
N VAL A 110 4.21 -7.30 -3.14
CA VAL A 110 4.52 -6.81 -4.49
C VAL A 110 3.24 -6.24 -5.09
N PHE A 111 3.17 -4.93 -5.29
CA PHE A 111 2.01 -4.29 -5.88
C PHE A 111 2.24 -4.03 -7.37
N SER A 112 1.35 -4.56 -8.22
CA SER A 112 1.32 -4.35 -9.67
C SER A 112 0.10 -3.53 -10.05
N GLY A 113 0.26 -2.46 -10.84
CA GLY A 113 -0.88 -1.68 -11.29
C GLY A 113 -0.54 -0.54 -12.22
N ILE A 114 -1.57 0.25 -12.53
CA ILE A 114 -1.45 1.46 -13.34
C ILE A 114 -1.45 2.71 -12.45
N ALA A 115 -1.04 3.85 -13.02
CA ALA A 115 -1.01 5.14 -12.32
C ALA A 115 -1.05 6.30 -13.30
N GLY A 116 -1.42 7.50 -12.83
CA GLY A 116 -1.29 8.75 -13.57
C GLY A 116 0.14 9.30 -13.49
N GLY A 117 0.73 9.66 -14.62
CA GLY A 117 2.07 10.24 -14.71
C GLY A 117 2.09 11.71 -14.35
N VAL A 118 2.92 12.10 -13.37
CA VAL A 118 3.06 13.53 -13.00
C VAL A 118 4.42 14.12 -13.36
N ASN A 119 5.46 13.30 -13.43
CA ASN A 119 6.77 13.74 -13.90
C ASN A 119 6.72 14.01 -15.43
N PRO A 120 7.05 15.22 -15.90
CA PRO A 120 6.97 15.58 -17.31
C PRO A 120 7.98 14.85 -18.21
N SER A 121 9.00 14.19 -17.65
CA SER A 121 9.97 13.39 -18.40
C SER A 121 9.51 11.95 -18.69
N LEU A 122 8.34 11.55 -18.16
CA LEU A 122 7.79 10.21 -18.33
C LEU A 122 6.64 10.21 -19.34
N ASN A 123 6.45 9.07 -19.99
CA ASN A 123 5.44 8.85 -21.01
C ASN A 123 4.46 7.76 -20.61
N ILE A 124 3.28 7.74 -21.20
CA ILE A 124 2.31 6.64 -21.04
C ILE A 124 2.99 5.33 -21.43
N GLY A 125 2.78 4.30 -20.62
CA GLY A 125 3.40 2.98 -20.77
C GLY A 125 4.71 2.79 -20.02
N ASP A 126 5.43 3.87 -19.62
CA ASP A 126 6.59 3.76 -18.75
C ASP A 126 6.19 3.06 -17.43
N VAL A 127 7.04 2.20 -16.91
CA VAL A 127 6.83 1.55 -15.62
C VAL A 127 7.76 2.16 -14.58
N THR A 128 7.19 2.73 -13.54
CA THR A 128 7.96 3.30 -12.43
C THR A 128 7.99 2.38 -11.23
N VAL A 129 9.12 2.38 -10.53
CA VAL A 129 9.32 1.66 -9.26
C VAL A 129 9.84 2.66 -8.22
N PRO A 130 8.98 3.51 -7.67
CA PRO A 130 9.36 4.51 -6.69
C PRO A 130 10.02 3.90 -5.46
N ALA A 131 11.02 4.63 -4.90
CA ALA A 131 11.72 4.22 -3.70
C ALA A 131 10.88 4.45 -2.42
N GLN A 132 9.86 5.29 -2.51
CA GLN A 132 8.96 5.60 -1.39
C GLN A 132 7.62 6.12 -1.88
N TRP A 133 6.59 5.98 -1.03
CA TRP A 133 5.22 6.40 -1.32
C TRP A 133 4.64 7.25 -0.20
N GLY A 134 3.94 8.34 -0.55
CA GLY A 134 3.35 9.27 0.42
C GLY A 134 1.85 9.51 0.20
N PRO A 135 1.04 9.61 1.28
CA PRO A 135 -0.40 9.90 1.18
C PRO A 135 -0.63 11.42 0.96
N TYR A 136 -0.50 11.90 -0.28
CA TYR A 136 -0.49 13.34 -0.60
C TYR A 136 -1.80 14.08 -0.33
N LEU A 137 -2.92 13.36 -0.18
CA LEU A 137 -4.22 13.91 0.23
C LEU A 137 -4.49 13.76 1.73
N GLU A 138 -3.51 13.35 2.52
CA GLU A 138 -3.56 13.48 3.97
C GLU A 138 -3.21 14.95 4.32
N VAL A 139 -4.22 15.78 4.46
CA VAL A 139 -4.06 17.23 4.49
C VAL A 139 -4.72 17.88 5.71
N LEU A 140 -4.19 19.02 6.10
CA LEU A 140 -4.92 20.02 6.87
C LEU A 140 -5.63 20.95 5.90
N MET A 141 -6.94 21.08 6.01
CA MET A 141 -7.70 22.15 5.35
C MET A 141 -7.56 23.42 6.19
N ALA A 142 -6.74 24.36 5.74
CA ALA A 142 -6.45 25.58 6.50
C ALA A 142 -7.61 26.59 6.46
N ARG A 143 -7.69 27.40 7.49
CA ARG A 143 -8.63 28.52 7.56
C ARG A 143 -8.27 29.57 6.51
N GLU A 144 -9.29 30.16 5.90
CA GLU A 144 -9.18 31.28 4.99
C GLU A 144 -9.61 32.56 5.70
N PRO A 145 -8.68 33.32 6.31
CA PRO A 145 -9.01 34.60 6.97
C PRO A 145 -9.37 35.71 6.00
N SER A 146 -8.90 35.67 4.77
CA SER A 146 -9.19 36.55 3.65
C SER A 146 -9.18 35.79 2.34
N PRO A 147 -9.91 36.19 1.29
CA PRO A 147 -9.95 35.46 0.01
C PRO A 147 -8.56 35.12 -0.54
N GLY A 148 -8.32 33.82 -0.79
CA GLY A 148 -7.05 33.29 -1.30
C GLY A 148 -5.90 33.24 -0.28
N GLN A 149 -6.11 33.66 0.97
CA GLN A 149 -5.09 33.57 2.03
C GLN A 149 -5.43 32.44 3.00
N TYR A 150 -4.55 31.49 3.13
CA TYR A 150 -4.74 30.30 3.98
C TYR A 150 -3.71 30.28 5.10
N THR A 151 -4.19 30.14 6.33
CA THR A 151 -3.32 30.06 7.51
C THR A 151 -3.46 28.67 8.13
N PRO A 152 -2.42 27.85 8.08
CA PRO A 152 -2.40 26.56 8.77
C PRO A 152 -2.38 26.79 10.30
N ARG A 153 -2.98 25.88 11.06
CA ARG A 153 -2.98 25.94 12.54
C ARG A 153 -1.61 25.63 13.15
N GLU A 154 -0.80 24.86 12.46
CA GLU A 154 0.51 24.38 12.92
C GLU A 154 1.55 24.77 11.88
N ALA A 155 2.75 25.06 12.36
CA ALA A 155 3.92 25.38 11.52
C ALA A 155 4.45 24.18 10.72
N ASP A 156 3.69 23.07 10.64
CA ASP A 156 4.08 21.81 9.98
C ASP A 156 3.87 21.83 8.46
N ALA A 157 4.07 22.96 7.80
CA ALA A 157 4.07 23.00 6.35
C ALA A 157 5.36 22.38 5.81
N GLN A 158 5.50 21.07 5.93
CA GLN A 158 6.61 20.31 5.35
C GLN A 158 6.62 20.41 3.81
N PHE A 159 5.44 20.64 3.21
CA PHE A 159 5.22 20.71 1.77
C PHE A 159 4.47 22.00 1.40
N ALA A 160 4.65 22.46 0.16
CA ALA A 160 3.82 23.54 -0.38
C ALA A 160 2.33 23.14 -0.38
N ASN A 161 1.45 24.10 -0.19
CA ASN A 161 0.01 23.88 -0.22
C ASN A 161 -0.59 24.01 -1.62
N PHE A 162 -1.76 23.39 -1.83
CA PHE A 162 -2.61 23.66 -2.97
C PHE A 162 -3.92 24.28 -2.49
N GLY A 163 -4.05 25.59 -2.65
CA GLY A 163 -5.14 26.34 -2.03
C GLY A 163 -5.16 26.12 -0.52
N MET A 164 -6.30 25.70 0.03
CA MET A 164 -6.45 25.43 1.48
C MET A 164 -5.81 24.11 1.95
N MET A 165 -5.35 23.24 1.05
CA MET A 165 -4.83 21.92 1.37
C MET A 165 -3.33 21.99 1.71
N PHE A 166 -2.96 21.65 2.94
CA PHE A 166 -1.60 21.55 3.44
C PHE A 166 -1.28 20.09 3.72
N PRO A 167 -0.49 19.40 2.87
CA PRO A 167 -0.11 18.01 3.08
C PRO A 167 0.72 17.83 4.35
N ARG A 168 0.47 16.74 5.07
CA ARG A 168 1.16 16.45 6.32
C ARG A 168 1.34 14.95 6.55
N GLY A 169 2.35 14.60 7.35
CA GLY A 169 2.51 13.22 7.82
C GLY A 169 1.43 12.81 8.81
N VAL A 170 1.24 11.51 8.95
CA VAL A 170 0.32 10.88 9.90
C VAL A 170 1.06 10.26 11.08
N GLY A 171 0.41 10.16 12.23
CA GLY A 171 0.89 9.38 13.34
C GLY A 171 0.78 7.89 13.03
N VAL A 172 1.91 7.17 13.02
CA VAL A 172 1.95 5.75 12.70
C VAL A 172 2.43 4.93 13.90
N ARG A 173 1.97 3.69 13.99
CA ARG A 173 2.46 2.67 14.91
C ARG A 173 3.02 1.51 14.08
N SER A 174 4.03 0.85 14.60
CA SER A 174 4.66 -0.30 13.96
C SER A 174 4.89 -1.41 14.97
N ALA A 175 4.84 -2.66 14.52
CA ALA A 175 5.20 -3.81 15.33
C ALA A 175 6.68 -3.79 15.77
N ALA A 176 7.56 -3.10 15.01
CA ALA A 176 9.00 -3.10 15.21
C ALA A 176 9.59 -1.77 15.70
N ARG A 177 8.80 -0.68 15.76
CA ARG A 177 9.31 0.69 16.02
C ARG A 177 8.42 1.46 16.98
N ALA A 178 8.99 2.44 17.66
CA ALA A 178 8.21 3.40 18.47
C ALA A 178 7.24 4.21 17.58
N PRO A 179 6.12 4.70 18.16
CA PRO A 179 5.22 5.59 17.43
C PRO A 179 5.95 6.82 16.90
N GLU A 180 5.70 7.17 15.65
CA GLU A 180 6.31 8.33 14.98
C GLU A 180 5.31 9.04 14.07
N ARG A 181 5.68 10.23 13.57
CA ARG A 181 4.97 10.94 12.51
C ARG A 181 5.68 10.71 11.19
N LYS A 182 4.96 10.22 10.15
CA LYS A 182 5.56 9.78 8.89
C LYS A 182 4.71 10.23 7.71
N PHE A 183 5.36 10.68 6.65
CA PHE A 183 4.72 10.95 5.36
C PHE A 183 5.15 9.92 4.31
N TRP A 184 6.45 9.63 4.24
CA TRP A 184 6.99 8.68 3.28
C TRP A 184 7.09 7.28 3.87
N PHE A 185 6.58 6.30 3.14
CA PHE A 185 6.73 4.87 3.40
C PHE A 185 7.73 4.33 2.37
N GLU A 186 8.94 4.05 2.81
CA GLU A 186 10.02 3.56 1.96
C GLU A 186 9.76 2.10 1.57
N VAL A 187 10.03 1.75 0.31
CA VAL A 187 10.04 0.36 -0.14
C VAL A 187 11.25 -0.37 0.43
N ASP A 188 11.19 -1.69 0.46
CA ASP A 188 12.31 -2.48 0.94
C ASP A 188 13.56 -2.28 0.06
N PRO A 189 14.74 -1.95 0.63
CA PRO A 189 15.94 -1.65 -0.14
C PRO A 189 16.49 -2.86 -0.90
N GLN A 190 16.27 -4.10 -0.41
CA GLN A 190 16.70 -5.30 -1.12
C GLN A 190 15.79 -5.58 -2.33
N MET A 191 14.46 -5.36 -2.17
CA MET A 191 13.51 -5.43 -3.28
C MET A 191 13.83 -4.36 -4.33
N LEU A 192 14.15 -3.12 -3.92
CA LEU A 192 14.53 -2.06 -4.84
C LEU A 192 15.84 -2.39 -5.59
N ALA A 193 16.81 -2.96 -4.90
CA ALA A 193 18.04 -3.43 -5.53
C ALA A 193 17.81 -4.59 -6.52
N ALA A 194 16.83 -5.47 -6.23
CA ALA A 194 16.41 -6.50 -7.18
C ALA A 194 15.74 -5.90 -8.41
N ALA A 195 14.88 -4.88 -8.23
CA ALA A 195 14.24 -4.17 -9.33
C ALA A 195 15.26 -3.50 -10.27
N ARG A 196 16.35 -2.95 -9.77
CA ARG A 196 17.42 -2.37 -10.61
C ARG A 196 18.06 -3.37 -11.57
N ARG A 197 18.05 -4.67 -11.26
CA ARG A 197 18.59 -5.71 -12.15
C ARG A 197 17.71 -6.02 -13.36
N ILE A 198 16.47 -5.55 -13.33
CA ILE A 198 15.49 -5.79 -14.40
C ILE A 198 15.08 -4.48 -15.12
N GLU A 199 15.82 -3.40 -14.97
CA GLU A 199 15.54 -2.10 -15.59
C GLU A 199 15.56 -2.16 -17.13
N SER A 200 16.28 -3.12 -17.71
CA SER A 200 16.36 -3.36 -19.17
C SER A 200 15.26 -4.26 -19.73
N VAL A 201 14.22 -4.59 -18.96
CA VAL A 201 13.09 -5.40 -19.45
C VAL A 201 12.39 -4.66 -20.58
N GLU A 202 12.27 -5.32 -21.74
CA GLU A 202 11.56 -4.78 -22.90
C GLU A 202 10.05 -4.74 -22.63
N LEU A 203 9.47 -3.55 -22.74
CA LEU A 203 8.05 -3.29 -22.55
C LEU A 203 7.31 -3.30 -23.91
N ALA A 204 6.02 -3.64 -23.87
CA ALA A 204 5.19 -3.65 -25.07
C ALA A 204 4.89 -2.21 -25.51
N LEU A 205 5.13 -1.92 -26.80
CA LEU A 205 4.77 -0.66 -27.44
C LEU A 205 3.28 -0.65 -27.87
N CYS A 206 2.72 -1.83 -28.17
CA CYS A 206 1.34 -1.96 -28.64
C CYS A 206 0.61 -3.05 -27.86
N ASP A 207 -0.70 -2.89 -27.67
CA ASP A 207 -1.57 -3.91 -27.11
C ASP A 207 -2.03 -4.95 -28.17
N ALA A 208 -2.78 -5.95 -27.74
CA ALA A 208 -3.33 -6.99 -28.61
C ALA A 208 -4.29 -6.45 -29.69
N ALA A 209 -4.92 -5.29 -29.45
CA ALA A 209 -5.78 -4.60 -30.40
C ALA A 209 -5.01 -3.68 -31.36
N ARG A 210 -3.67 -3.73 -31.34
CA ARG A 210 -2.75 -2.88 -32.13
C ARG A 210 -2.88 -1.38 -31.84
N ARG A 211 -3.32 -1.00 -30.66
CA ARG A 211 -3.20 0.38 -30.18
C ARG A 211 -1.79 0.54 -29.62
N CYS A 212 -1.06 1.49 -30.21
CA CYS A 212 0.35 1.67 -29.88
C CYS A 212 0.57 3.00 -29.14
N LEU A 213 1.55 2.97 -28.25
CA LEU A 213 2.07 4.15 -27.57
C LEU A 213 2.86 5.01 -28.56
N GLY A 214 2.93 6.30 -28.31
CA GLY A 214 3.72 7.22 -29.15
C GLY A 214 5.24 7.11 -28.97
N THR A 215 5.68 6.50 -27.85
CA THR A 215 7.10 6.37 -27.46
C THR A 215 7.34 4.98 -26.90
N GLN A 216 8.50 4.36 -27.21
CA GLN A 216 8.89 3.09 -26.60
C GLN A 216 8.96 3.24 -25.08
N PRO A 217 8.16 2.50 -24.32
CA PRO A 217 8.15 2.62 -22.87
C PRO A 217 9.41 2.02 -22.23
N LYS A 218 9.77 2.52 -21.05
CA LYS A 218 10.94 2.12 -20.28
C LYS A 218 10.58 1.86 -18.82
N VAL A 219 11.48 1.16 -18.12
CA VAL A 219 11.41 1.00 -16.66
C VAL A 219 12.23 2.11 -16.00
N VAL A 220 11.67 2.74 -14.96
CA VAL A 220 12.33 3.83 -14.19
C VAL A 220 12.33 3.47 -12.71
N ILE A 221 13.51 3.26 -12.14
CA ILE A 221 13.69 2.82 -10.76
C ILE A 221 14.09 3.99 -9.86
N GLY A 222 13.38 4.17 -8.77
CA GLY A 222 13.62 5.24 -7.80
C GLY A 222 12.67 6.43 -7.96
N GLY A 223 12.98 7.54 -7.29
CA GLY A 223 12.07 8.67 -7.17
C GLY A 223 10.92 8.40 -6.19
N ASN A 224 9.88 9.22 -6.26
CA ASN A 224 8.76 9.19 -5.35
C ASN A 224 7.46 8.81 -6.08
N GLY A 225 6.58 8.13 -5.36
CA GLY A 225 5.18 7.95 -5.73
C GLY A 225 4.28 8.56 -4.67
N VAL A 226 3.09 8.99 -5.05
CA VAL A 226 2.10 9.49 -4.09
C VAL A 226 0.75 8.84 -4.31
N SER A 227 -0.03 8.68 -3.24
CA SER A 227 -1.36 8.06 -3.30
C SER A 227 -2.40 8.92 -2.60
N GLY A 228 -3.63 8.90 -3.11
CA GLY A 228 -4.74 9.58 -2.48
C GLY A 228 -6.09 9.10 -3.00
N ALA A 229 -7.15 9.30 -2.23
CA ALA A 229 -8.50 8.86 -2.59
C ALA A 229 -9.15 9.78 -3.65
N ALA A 230 -8.44 10.02 -4.75
CA ALA A 230 -8.93 10.82 -5.87
C ALA A 230 -8.35 10.31 -7.19
N PHE A 231 -9.21 10.22 -8.22
CA PHE A 231 -8.77 10.14 -9.60
C PHE A 231 -8.43 11.55 -10.06
N VAL A 232 -7.18 11.77 -10.46
CA VAL A 232 -6.68 13.10 -10.85
C VAL A 232 -6.66 13.21 -12.37
N ASP A 233 -7.42 14.18 -12.88
CA ASP A 233 -7.45 14.59 -14.27
C ASP A 233 -7.43 16.12 -14.33
N ASN A 234 -6.30 16.72 -13.87
CA ASN A 234 -6.16 18.15 -13.74
C ASN A 234 -4.71 18.60 -13.90
N ALA A 235 -4.40 19.29 -14.99
CA ALA A 235 -3.04 19.72 -15.34
C ALA A 235 -2.37 20.57 -14.23
N ARG A 236 -3.09 21.54 -13.67
CA ARG A 236 -2.55 22.39 -12.60
C ARG A 236 -2.24 21.60 -11.33
N PHE A 237 -3.09 20.63 -10.98
CA PHE A 237 -2.87 19.80 -9.82
C PHE A 237 -1.71 18.80 -10.06
N ARG A 238 -1.59 18.26 -11.28
CA ARG A 238 -0.44 17.46 -11.71
C ARG A 238 0.88 18.20 -11.51
N GLU A 239 0.97 19.46 -12.00
CA GLU A 239 2.16 20.32 -11.83
C GLU A 239 2.50 20.55 -10.36
N TYR A 240 1.47 20.82 -9.54
CA TYR A 240 1.62 20.94 -8.10
C TYR A 240 2.18 19.68 -7.46
N VAL A 241 1.64 18.51 -7.80
CA VAL A 241 2.10 17.23 -7.26
C VAL A 241 3.56 16.96 -7.64
N PHE A 242 3.93 17.21 -8.89
CA PHE A 242 5.32 17.07 -9.32
C PHE A 242 6.26 18.05 -8.60
N SER A 243 5.93 19.33 -8.59
CA SER A 243 6.79 20.36 -7.99
C SER A 243 6.95 20.19 -6.47
N THR A 244 5.89 19.75 -5.79
CA THR A 244 5.85 19.65 -4.33
C THR A 244 6.48 18.36 -3.81
N PHE A 245 6.18 17.22 -4.43
CA PHE A 245 6.60 15.91 -3.94
C PHE A 245 7.73 15.28 -4.77
N GLN A 246 8.12 15.90 -5.89
CA GLN A 246 9.05 15.31 -6.87
C GLN A 246 8.61 13.89 -7.24
N ALA A 247 7.29 13.70 -7.37
CA ALA A 247 6.70 12.41 -7.64
C ALA A 247 6.79 12.07 -9.14
N ASN A 248 7.04 10.80 -9.45
CA ASN A 248 6.95 10.28 -10.80
C ASN A 248 5.49 10.03 -11.19
N VAL A 249 4.73 9.49 -10.25
CA VAL A 249 3.35 9.01 -10.45
C VAL A 249 2.48 9.28 -9.25
N LEU A 250 1.18 9.30 -9.50
CA LEU A 250 0.15 9.28 -8.47
C LEU A 250 -0.83 8.11 -8.72
N ASP A 251 -1.28 7.51 -7.64
CA ASP A 251 -2.29 6.44 -7.65
C ASP A 251 -3.30 6.58 -6.51
N MET A 252 -4.11 5.56 -6.30
CA MET A 252 -5.16 5.59 -5.29
C MET A 252 -4.96 4.56 -4.16
N GLU A 253 -3.84 3.82 -4.09
CA GLU A 253 -3.68 2.65 -3.19
C GLU A 253 -2.31 2.53 -2.52
N THR A 254 -1.21 2.74 -3.25
CA THR A 254 0.11 2.23 -2.87
C THR A 254 0.61 2.76 -1.53
N ALA A 255 0.38 4.04 -1.21
CA ALA A 255 0.79 4.57 0.10
C ALA A 255 0.05 3.89 1.26
N ALA A 256 -1.21 3.45 1.06
CA ALA A 256 -1.94 2.69 2.07
C ALA A 256 -1.35 1.28 2.26
N VAL A 257 -0.99 0.61 1.16
CA VAL A 257 -0.26 -0.68 1.23
C VAL A 257 1.07 -0.51 1.95
N GLY A 258 1.84 0.53 1.61
CA GLY A 258 3.11 0.87 2.27
C GLY A 258 2.93 1.16 3.77
N HIS A 259 1.86 1.85 4.16
CA HIS A 259 1.54 2.12 5.56
C HIS A 259 1.23 0.81 6.32
N VAL A 260 0.41 -0.07 5.75
CA VAL A 260 0.10 -1.37 6.36
C VAL A 260 1.36 -2.25 6.44
N ALA A 261 2.18 -2.28 5.39
CA ALA A 261 3.45 -2.99 5.38
C ALA A 261 4.40 -2.49 6.48
N TYR A 262 4.53 -1.17 6.62
CA TYR A 262 5.30 -0.53 7.68
C TYR A 262 4.78 -0.89 9.08
N ALA A 263 3.46 -0.82 9.29
CA ALA A 263 2.84 -1.14 10.58
C ALA A 263 3.10 -2.58 11.03
N ASN A 264 3.12 -3.51 10.07
CA ASN A 264 3.33 -4.95 10.29
C ASN A 264 4.81 -5.37 10.16
N ALA A 265 5.73 -4.44 9.88
CA ALA A 265 7.15 -4.73 9.63
C ALA A 265 7.37 -5.75 8.48
N VAL A 266 6.56 -5.69 7.44
CA VAL A 266 6.64 -6.55 6.24
C VAL A 266 7.26 -5.76 5.09
N PRO A 267 8.27 -6.31 4.36
CA PRO A 267 8.85 -5.63 3.20
C PRO A 267 7.83 -5.48 2.08
N TYR A 268 7.90 -4.37 1.32
CA TYR A 268 7.04 -4.15 0.16
C TYR A 268 7.76 -3.42 -0.98
N ILE A 269 7.24 -3.58 -2.19
CA ILE A 269 7.62 -2.84 -3.39
C ILE A 269 6.39 -2.65 -4.29
N ALA A 270 6.37 -1.58 -5.10
CA ALA A 270 5.28 -1.32 -6.05
C ALA A 270 5.81 -0.97 -7.43
N PHE A 271 5.12 -1.50 -8.43
CA PHE A 271 5.36 -1.31 -9.85
C PHE A 271 4.13 -0.66 -10.45
N ARG A 272 4.31 0.55 -11.04
CA ARG A 272 3.20 1.31 -11.61
C ARG A 272 3.52 1.74 -13.02
N SER A 273 2.70 1.30 -13.98
CA SER A 273 2.79 1.74 -15.36
C SER A 273 1.87 2.93 -15.60
N LEU A 274 2.35 3.92 -16.32
CA LEU A 274 1.55 5.11 -16.63
C LEU A 274 0.45 4.76 -17.63
N SER A 275 -0.81 4.92 -17.24
CA SER A 275 -1.98 4.76 -18.09
C SER A 275 -2.44 6.06 -18.73
N ASP A 276 -2.07 7.18 -18.11
CA ASP A 276 -2.45 8.54 -18.44
C ASP A 276 -1.45 9.55 -17.82
N LEU A 277 -1.62 10.81 -18.14
CA LEU A 277 -0.77 11.89 -17.62
C LEU A 277 -1.45 12.76 -16.55
N ALA A 278 -2.42 12.22 -15.84
CA ALA A 278 -3.13 12.92 -14.74
C ALA A 278 -3.70 14.30 -15.16
N GLY A 279 -4.20 14.40 -16.40
CA GLY A 279 -4.73 15.63 -16.99
C GLY A 279 -3.68 16.52 -17.65
N GLY A 280 -2.45 16.04 -17.83
CA GLY A 280 -1.40 16.75 -18.57
C GLY A 280 -1.40 16.51 -20.08
N GLY A 281 -2.25 15.62 -20.60
CA GLY A 281 -2.45 15.37 -22.02
C GLY A 281 -3.33 16.43 -22.69
N GLN A 282 -3.41 16.35 -24.03
CA GLN A 282 -4.35 17.17 -24.80
C GLN A 282 -5.64 16.38 -25.06
N GLY A 283 -6.78 16.90 -24.63
CA GLY A 283 -8.09 16.28 -24.81
C GLY A 283 -8.53 15.44 -23.61
N ASP A 284 -9.29 14.39 -23.87
CA ASP A 284 -9.81 13.49 -22.82
C ASP A 284 -8.69 12.68 -22.17
N ASN A 285 -8.91 12.25 -20.91
CA ASN A 285 -7.96 11.42 -20.18
C ASN A 285 -7.70 10.09 -20.90
N GLU A 286 -6.42 9.74 -21.04
CA GLU A 286 -5.95 8.63 -21.87
C GLU A 286 -6.11 7.25 -21.21
N MET A 287 -6.43 7.19 -19.91
CA MET A 287 -6.46 5.96 -19.11
C MET A 287 -7.30 4.86 -19.77
N ARG A 288 -8.50 5.16 -20.27
CA ARG A 288 -9.37 4.18 -20.93
C ARG A 288 -8.75 3.59 -22.20
N THR A 289 -7.92 4.38 -22.90
CA THR A 289 -7.25 3.97 -24.13
C THR A 289 -6.08 3.05 -23.84
N PHE A 290 -5.27 3.38 -22.82
CA PHE A 290 -4.00 2.72 -22.57
C PHE A 290 -3.94 1.83 -21.33
N MET A 291 -5.05 1.68 -20.61
CA MET A 291 -5.15 0.86 -19.39
C MET A 291 -4.62 -0.56 -19.60
N SER A 292 -5.01 -1.21 -20.70
CA SER A 292 -4.63 -2.61 -20.96
C SER A 292 -3.12 -2.76 -21.13
N ILE A 293 -2.50 -1.92 -21.98
CA ILE A 293 -1.06 -2.01 -22.24
C ILE A 293 -0.25 -1.60 -21.00
N ALA A 294 -0.71 -0.62 -20.23
CA ALA A 294 -0.09 -0.21 -18.98
C ALA A 294 -0.15 -1.34 -17.95
N ALA A 295 -1.31 -1.98 -17.76
CA ALA A 295 -1.48 -3.11 -16.85
C ALA A 295 -0.56 -4.28 -17.23
N ASP A 296 -0.48 -4.63 -18.51
CA ASP A 296 0.37 -5.72 -19.01
C ASP A 296 1.86 -5.38 -18.85
N ASN A 297 2.28 -4.13 -19.09
CA ASN A 297 3.66 -3.69 -18.90
C ASN A 297 4.06 -3.74 -17.41
N SER A 298 3.19 -3.29 -16.50
CA SER A 298 3.43 -3.45 -15.05
C SER A 298 3.58 -4.92 -14.66
N ALA A 299 2.67 -5.78 -15.10
CA ALA A 299 2.70 -7.21 -14.81
C ALA A 299 3.95 -7.91 -15.38
N LYS A 300 4.42 -7.53 -16.58
CA LYS A 300 5.68 -8.02 -17.17
C LYS A 300 6.88 -7.69 -16.28
N VAL A 301 6.97 -6.47 -15.80
CA VAL A 301 8.06 -6.07 -14.90
C VAL A 301 7.99 -6.82 -13.57
N VAL A 302 6.79 -7.05 -13.03
CA VAL A 302 6.61 -7.87 -11.82
C VAL A 302 7.07 -9.31 -12.05
N LEU A 303 6.74 -9.94 -13.17
CA LEU A 303 7.23 -11.30 -13.48
C LEU A 303 8.76 -11.33 -13.56
N ALA A 304 9.37 -10.37 -14.24
CA ALA A 304 10.83 -10.26 -14.30
C ALA A 304 11.46 -10.03 -12.92
N PHE A 305 10.82 -9.21 -12.08
CA PHE A 305 11.24 -9.00 -10.70
C PHE A 305 11.18 -10.30 -9.89
N LEU A 306 10.06 -11.03 -9.96
CA LEU A 306 9.91 -12.31 -9.23
C LEU A 306 10.97 -13.33 -9.65
N ALA A 307 11.31 -13.40 -10.95
CA ALA A 307 12.39 -14.25 -11.44
C ALA A 307 13.78 -13.84 -10.90
N ALA A 308 14.02 -12.53 -10.74
CA ALA A 308 15.28 -11.98 -10.24
C ALA A 308 15.37 -11.94 -8.71
N TRP A 309 14.24 -11.98 -7.99
CA TRP A 309 14.18 -11.97 -6.53
C TRP A 309 14.64 -13.31 -5.96
N LYS A 310 15.54 -13.29 -4.99
CA LYS A 310 16.12 -14.52 -4.36
C LYS A 310 15.43 -14.85 -3.05
#